data_1da973c00d1f1edb4b653b4d7a72318b
#
_entry.id   1da973c00d1f1edb4b653b4d7a72318b
#
_cell.length_a   1.000
_cell.length_b   1.000
_cell.length_c   1.000
_cell.angle_alpha   90.00
_cell.angle_beta   90.00
_cell.angle_gamma   90.00
#
_symmetry.space_group_name_H-M   'P 1'
#
loop_
_entity.id
_entity.type
_entity.pdbx_description
1 polymer ?
#
loop_
_entity_poly.entity_id
_entity_poly.type
_entity_poly.pdbx_seq_one_letter_code
_entity_poly.pdbx_strand_id
1 'polypeptide(L)'
;MLATINEGTFNSGLEAITWMGDGTLMVGNQANPCLLLRLSATDGSIISRREITGGITDISDLCYDSERNALWIADSETKTINLCDLQGNVQKSYSVPYIDNGEGLYVDRERQCIWVSDDTTSQIYKISFSNL
;
A
#
# COMPACT_ATOMS: atom_id res chain seq x y z
N MET A 1 -6.82 -15.19 16.18
CA MET A 1 -6.14 -13.86 16.14
C MET A 1 -4.64 -14.08 16.19
N LEU A 2 -3.91 -13.57 15.22
CA LEU A 2 -2.45 -13.72 15.17
C LEU A 2 -1.75 -12.68 16.07
N ALA A 3 -2.17 -11.43 15.96
CA ALA A 3 -1.57 -10.32 16.70
C ALA A 3 -2.56 -9.17 16.87
N THR A 4 -2.31 -8.34 17.89
CA THR A 4 -2.93 -7.02 18.05
C THR A 4 -1.82 -5.98 17.92
N ILE A 5 -2.00 -5.03 17.02
CA ILE A 5 -1.04 -3.97 16.74
C ILE A 5 -1.67 -2.65 17.17
N ASN A 6 -1.05 -2.01 18.18
CA ASN A 6 -1.55 -0.77 18.77
C ASN A 6 -0.91 0.44 18.07
N GLU A 7 -1.24 0.62 16.80
CA GLU A 7 -0.81 1.76 16.00
C GLU A 7 -2.03 2.53 15.49
N GLY A 8 -1.81 3.80 15.18
CA GLY A 8 -2.86 4.66 14.64
C GLY A 8 -3.86 5.15 15.69
N THR A 9 -4.91 5.73 15.19
CA THR A 9 -6.02 6.29 15.97
C THR A 9 -7.35 5.85 15.37
N PHE A 10 -8.46 6.19 16.01
CA PHE A 10 -9.77 6.04 15.39
C PHE A 10 -9.81 6.79 14.05
N ASN A 11 -10.10 6.14 12.95
CA ASN A 11 -10.03 6.62 11.55
C ASN A 11 -8.61 6.81 10.98
N SER A 12 -7.58 6.23 11.60
CA SER A 12 -6.20 6.28 11.13
C SER A 12 -5.44 5.00 11.48
N GLY A 13 -6.09 3.86 11.34
CA GLY A 13 -5.56 2.57 11.75
C GLY A 13 -4.90 1.77 10.61
N LEU A 14 -4.87 0.46 10.81
CA LEU A 14 -4.37 -0.48 9.81
C LEU A 14 -5.37 -0.60 8.67
N GLU A 15 -4.94 -0.27 7.45
CA GLU A 15 -5.79 -0.24 6.26
C GLU A 15 -5.31 -1.19 5.16
N ALA A 16 -4.05 -1.55 5.16
CA ALA A 16 -3.46 -2.27 4.05
C ALA A 16 -2.64 -3.47 4.51
N ILE A 17 -2.65 -4.54 3.73
CA ILE A 17 -1.85 -5.73 3.99
C ILE A 17 -1.47 -6.42 2.68
N THR A 18 -0.21 -6.89 2.59
CA THR A 18 0.24 -7.68 1.45
C THR A 18 1.18 -8.80 1.89
N TRP A 19 1.11 -9.91 1.16
CA TRP A 19 2.04 -11.03 1.34
C TRP A 19 3.37 -10.74 0.64
N MET A 20 4.48 -10.96 1.35
CA MET A 20 5.82 -10.67 0.83
C MET A 20 6.50 -11.88 0.14
N GLY A 21 5.90 -13.06 0.22
CA GLY A 21 6.44 -14.27 -0.41
C GLY A 21 7.56 -14.98 0.35
N ASP A 22 7.98 -14.44 1.48
CA ASP A 22 9.12 -14.91 2.28
C ASP A 22 8.75 -15.30 3.71
N GLY A 23 7.47 -15.54 3.98
CA GLY A 23 6.98 -15.82 5.33
C GLY A 23 6.66 -14.58 6.13
N THR A 24 6.64 -13.41 5.49
CA THR A 24 6.29 -12.14 6.12
C THR A 24 5.13 -11.44 5.43
N LEU A 25 4.49 -10.55 6.20
CA LEU A 25 3.45 -9.64 5.73
C LEU A 25 3.97 -8.21 5.84
N MET A 26 3.59 -7.36 4.88
CA MET A 26 3.73 -5.92 5.03
C MET A 26 2.35 -5.33 5.30
N VAL A 27 2.26 -4.52 6.35
CA VAL A 27 1.02 -3.87 6.79
C VAL A 27 1.21 -2.37 6.75
N GLY A 28 0.22 -1.65 6.22
CA GLY A 28 0.18 -0.20 6.20
C GLY A 28 -0.72 0.36 7.29
N ASN A 29 -0.21 1.28 8.10
CA ASN A 29 -1.01 2.14 8.95
C ASN A 29 -1.32 3.43 8.18
N GLN A 30 -2.59 3.77 8.11
CA GLN A 30 -3.11 4.78 7.19
C GLN A 30 -2.42 6.13 7.34
N ALA A 31 -2.47 6.70 8.55
CA ALA A 31 -1.96 8.04 8.82
C ALA A 31 -1.71 8.25 10.31
N ASN A 32 -1.06 9.36 10.64
CA ASN A 32 -0.82 9.86 12.01
C ASN A 32 -0.09 8.88 12.95
N PRO A 33 1.05 8.29 12.55
CA PRO A 33 1.78 8.48 11.30
C PRO A 33 1.46 7.43 10.24
N CYS A 34 1.80 7.69 8.97
CA CYS A 34 1.87 6.67 7.93
C CYS A 34 3.03 5.71 8.24
N LEU A 35 2.73 4.43 8.43
CA LEU A 35 3.73 3.42 8.80
C LEU A 35 3.70 2.24 7.86
N LEU A 36 4.87 1.64 7.65
CA LEU A 36 5.03 0.28 7.17
C LEU A 36 5.50 -0.61 8.31
N LEU A 37 4.72 -1.65 8.57
CA LEU A 37 5.03 -2.67 9.56
C LEU A 37 5.29 -3.99 8.85
N ARG A 38 6.48 -4.56 9.04
CA ARG A 38 6.77 -5.91 8.56
C ARG A 38 6.58 -6.90 9.69
N LEU A 39 5.75 -7.89 9.46
CA LEU A 39 5.36 -8.87 10.47
C LEU A 39 5.77 -10.27 10.07
N SER A 40 6.14 -11.09 11.04
CA SER A 40 6.22 -12.54 10.85
C SER A 40 4.82 -13.11 10.64
N ALA A 41 4.62 -13.88 9.58
CA ALA A 41 3.36 -14.57 9.34
C ALA A 41 3.15 -15.78 10.28
N THR A 42 4.20 -16.19 11.01
CA THR A 42 4.13 -17.32 11.95
C THR A 42 3.45 -16.93 13.26
N ASP A 43 3.81 -15.78 13.83
CA ASP A 43 3.36 -15.37 15.17
C ASP A 43 2.88 -13.91 15.25
N GLY A 44 2.95 -13.16 14.14
CA GLY A 44 2.55 -11.76 14.09
C GLY A 44 3.54 -10.80 14.76
N SER A 45 4.73 -11.25 15.14
CA SER A 45 5.75 -10.37 15.71
C SER A 45 6.21 -9.32 14.73
N ILE A 46 6.45 -8.11 15.21
CA ILE A 46 6.93 -6.99 14.39
C ILE A 46 8.42 -7.16 14.13
N ILE A 47 8.79 -7.31 12.87
CA ILE A 47 10.18 -7.43 12.41
C ILE A 47 10.77 -6.03 12.19
N SER A 48 9.99 -5.12 11.58
CA SER A 48 10.40 -3.74 11.36
C SER A 48 9.22 -2.79 11.38
N ARG A 49 9.49 -1.56 11.74
CA ARG A 49 8.55 -0.44 11.78
C ARG A 49 9.22 0.77 11.14
N ARG A 50 8.59 1.31 10.11
CA ARG A 50 9.10 2.48 9.39
C ARG A 50 8.01 3.50 9.16
N GLU A 51 8.32 4.75 9.49
CA GLU A 51 7.49 5.88 9.11
C GLU A 51 7.78 6.30 7.68
N ILE A 52 6.73 6.52 6.90
CA ILE A 52 6.85 7.00 5.52
C ILE A 52 6.77 8.51 5.53
N THR A 53 7.78 9.17 4.93
CA THR A 53 7.89 10.63 4.91
C THR A 53 7.99 11.23 3.50
N GLY A 54 7.95 10.41 2.46
CA GLY A 54 8.20 10.81 1.07
C GLY A 54 7.01 11.39 0.30
N GLY A 55 6.10 12.11 0.97
CA GLY A 55 4.93 12.75 0.34
C GLY A 55 3.66 11.89 0.37
N ILE A 56 3.71 10.69 0.93
CA ILE A 56 2.52 9.88 1.21
C ILE A 56 1.91 10.36 2.53
N THR A 57 0.64 10.72 2.49
CA THR A 57 -0.11 11.25 3.64
C THR A 57 -1.24 10.36 4.10
N ASP A 58 -1.64 9.39 3.26
CA ASP A 58 -2.78 8.52 3.53
C ASP A 58 -2.60 7.17 2.82
N ILE A 59 -2.10 6.16 3.53
CA ILE A 59 -1.98 4.80 2.98
C ILE A 59 -3.36 4.17 2.93
N SER A 60 -3.97 4.12 1.76
CA SER A 60 -5.28 3.50 1.59
C SER A 60 -5.18 2.02 1.20
N ASP A 61 -4.15 1.63 0.47
CA ASP A 61 -3.80 0.23 0.22
C ASP A 61 -2.36 0.10 -0.24
N LEU A 62 -1.83 -1.13 -0.19
CA LEU A 62 -0.51 -1.45 -0.71
C LEU A 62 -0.47 -2.88 -1.27
N CYS A 63 0.42 -3.09 -2.22
CA CYS A 63 0.63 -4.41 -2.82
C CYS A 63 2.12 -4.63 -3.14
N TYR A 64 2.63 -5.78 -2.74
CA TYR A 64 3.98 -6.19 -3.07
C TYR A 64 4.09 -6.65 -4.52
N ASP A 65 5.07 -6.12 -5.20
CA ASP A 65 5.46 -6.49 -6.56
C ASP A 65 6.79 -7.24 -6.51
N SER A 66 6.73 -8.57 -6.58
CA SER A 66 7.94 -9.40 -6.48
C SER A 66 8.83 -9.30 -7.72
N GLU A 67 8.28 -8.90 -8.87
CA GLU A 67 9.05 -8.72 -10.10
C GLU A 67 9.98 -7.50 -9.98
N ARG A 68 9.48 -6.43 -9.36
CA ARG A 68 10.25 -5.20 -9.11
C ARG A 68 10.93 -5.18 -7.76
N ASN A 69 10.61 -6.14 -6.89
CA ASN A 69 10.99 -6.15 -5.48
C ASN A 69 10.67 -4.80 -4.81
N ALA A 70 9.43 -4.38 -4.95
CA ALA A 70 8.96 -3.07 -4.55
C ALA A 70 7.54 -3.13 -3.98
N LEU A 71 7.11 -2.03 -3.38
CA LEU A 71 5.75 -1.83 -2.93
C LEU A 71 5.06 -0.78 -3.80
N TRP A 72 3.84 -1.08 -4.24
CA TRP A 72 2.93 -0.09 -4.77
C TRP A 72 2.00 0.37 -3.66
N ILE A 73 1.96 1.66 -3.40
CA ILE A 73 1.16 2.27 -2.32
C ILE A 73 0.21 3.28 -2.92
N ALA A 74 -1.09 3.08 -2.66
CA ALA A 74 -2.13 4.04 -3.02
C ALA A 74 -2.29 5.07 -1.90
N ASP A 75 -2.39 6.33 -2.28
CA ASP A 75 -2.70 7.45 -1.40
C ASP A 75 -3.97 8.12 -1.92
N SER A 76 -5.07 7.93 -1.19
CA SER A 76 -6.37 8.44 -1.61
C SER A 76 -6.50 9.95 -1.39
N GLU A 77 -5.80 10.51 -0.44
CA GLU A 77 -5.81 11.95 -0.17
C GLU A 77 -5.11 12.75 -1.27
N THR A 78 -3.91 12.32 -1.66
CA THR A 78 -3.15 12.99 -2.72
C THR A 78 -3.52 12.51 -4.13
N LYS A 79 -4.35 11.47 -4.23
CA LYS A 79 -4.74 10.82 -5.50
C LYS A 79 -3.53 10.39 -6.31
N THR A 80 -2.64 9.63 -5.65
CA THR A 80 -1.43 9.10 -6.26
C THR A 80 -1.30 7.60 -6.07
N ILE A 81 -0.57 6.97 -6.98
CA ILE A 81 -0.05 5.62 -6.82
C ILE A 81 1.47 5.73 -6.82
N ASN A 82 2.09 5.18 -5.78
CA ASN A 82 3.50 5.39 -5.51
C ASN A 82 4.26 4.07 -5.59
N LEU A 83 5.33 4.05 -6.37
CA LEU A 83 6.29 2.95 -6.38
C LEU A 83 7.36 3.24 -5.33
N CYS A 84 7.47 2.35 -4.35
CA CYS A 84 8.36 2.50 -3.21
C CYS A 84 9.32 1.31 -3.10
N ASP A 85 10.48 1.53 -2.51
CA ASP A 85 11.30 0.42 -2.05
C ASP A 85 10.65 -0.27 -0.82
N LEU A 86 11.26 -1.35 -0.34
CA LEU A 86 10.70 -2.11 0.80
C LEU A 86 10.86 -1.39 2.14
N GLN A 87 11.57 -0.28 2.18
CA GLN A 87 11.70 0.60 3.33
C GLN A 87 10.71 1.77 3.31
N GLY A 88 9.89 1.87 2.25
CA GLY A 88 8.89 2.92 2.11
C GLY A 88 9.41 4.22 1.48
N ASN A 89 10.61 4.20 0.90
CA ASN A 89 11.12 5.34 0.16
C ASN A 89 10.44 5.42 -1.21
N VAL A 90 9.81 6.55 -1.50
CA VAL A 90 9.13 6.77 -2.79
C VAL A 90 10.17 6.93 -3.90
N GLN A 91 10.12 6.05 -4.89
CA GLN A 91 10.97 6.08 -6.08
C GLN A 91 10.29 6.82 -7.24
N LYS A 92 8.98 6.61 -7.40
CA LYS A 92 8.14 7.27 -8.39
C LYS A 92 6.74 7.49 -7.83
N SER A 93 6.16 8.62 -8.18
CA SER A 93 4.77 8.95 -7.84
C SER A 93 3.99 9.26 -9.11
N TYR A 94 2.83 8.65 -9.26
CA TYR A 94 1.95 8.80 -10.42
C TYR A 94 0.64 9.41 -9.97
N SER A 95 0.28 10.55 -10.58
CA SER A 95 -1.01 11.21 -10.32
C SER A 95 -2.14 10.46 -11.03
N VAL A 96 -3.18 10.14 -10.29
CA VAL A 96 -4.40 9.48 -10.78
C VAL A 96 -5.64 10.27 -10.37
N PRO A 97 -5.77 11.53 -10.81
CA PRO A 97 -6.81 12.44 -10.34
C PRO A 97 -8.22 12.00 -10.72
N TYR A 98 -8.35 11.06 -11.66
CA TYR A 98 -9.61 10.46 -12.09
C TYR A 98 -10.11 9.37 -11.14
N ILE A 99 -9.29 8.89 -10.21
CA ILE A 99 -9.67 7.99 -9.12
C ILE A 99 -9.97 8.85 -7.90
N ASP A 100 -11.22 8.87 -7.46
CA ASP A 100 -11.63 9.81 -6.43
C ASP A 100 -11.23 9.32 -5.03
N ASN A 101 -11.45 8.03 -4.75
CA ASN A 101 -11.08 7.40 -3.48
C ASN A 101 -10.61 5.97 -3.71
N GLY A 102 -9.33 5.80 -4.04
CA GLY A 102 -8.74 4.49 -4.29
C GLY A 102 -8.48 3.73 -3.00
N GLU A 103 -9.27 2.70 -2.73
CA GLU A 103 -9.24 1.92 -1.48
C GLU A 103 -8.63 0.52 -1.65
N GLY A 104 -8.63 -0.03 -2.84
CA GLY A 104 -8.05 -1.34 -3.13
C GLY A 104 -7.05 -1.26 -4.27
N LEU A 105 -5.91 -1.91 -4.10
CA LEU A 105 -4.85 -1.95 -5.10
C LEU A 105 -4.31 -3.37 -5.26
N TYR A 106 -4.25 -3.85 -6.50
CA TYR A 106 -3.68 -5.15 -6.82
C TYR A 106 -2.74 -5.07 -8.02
N VAL A 107 -1.54 -5.62 -7.86
CA VAL A 107 -0.55 -5.72 -8.94
C VAL A 107 -0.75 -7.03 -9.68
N ASP A 108 -1.18 -6.94 -10.93
CA ASP A 108 -1.39 -8.08 -11.83
C ASP A 108 -0.18 -8.21 -12.76
N ARG A 109 0.76 -9.06 -12.37
CA ARG A 109 1.99 -9.28 -13.13
C ARG A 109 1.75 -10.02 -14.44
N GLU A 110 0.78 -10.92 -14.44
CA GLU A 110 0.43 -11.66 -15.65
C GLU A 110 -0.09 -10.72 -16.74
N ARG A 111 -0.92 -9.74 -16.36
CA ARG A 111 -1.50 -8.77 -17.29
C ARG A 111 -0.73 -7.45 -17.37
N GLN A 112 0.37 -7.34 -16.61
CA GLN A 112 1.24 -6.15 -16.56
C GLN A 112 0.45 -4.87 -16.31
N CYS A 113 -0.34 -4.88 -15.23
CA CYS A 113 -1.19 -3.74 -14.86
C CYS A 113 -1.41 -3.69 -13.33
N ILE A 114 -1.95 -2.57 -12.91
CA ILE A 114 -2.47 -2.36 -11.56
C ILE A 114 -3.98 -2.21 -11.65
N TRP A 115 -4.69 -2.93 -10.78
CA TRP A 115 -6.12 -2.75 -10.58
C TRP A 115 -6.34 -1.88 -9.36
N VAL A 116 -7.23 -0.90 -9.46
CA VAL A 116 -7.60 -0.03 -8.34
C VAL A 116 -9.12 0.03 -8.24
N SER A 117 -9.64 -0.19 -7.05
CA SER A 117 -11.06 0.04 -6.76
C SER A 117 -11.27 1.44 -6.21
N ASP A 118 -12.31 2.11 -6.67
CA ASP A 118 -12.71 3.44 -6.22
C ASP A 118 -14.01 3.34 -5.44
N ASP A 119 -13.95 3.61 -4.16
CA ASP A 119 -15.10 3.49 -3.25
C ASP A 119 -16.18 4.56 -3.54
N THR A 120 -15.78 5.78 -3.85
CA THR A 120 -16.72 6.88 -4.10
C THR A 120 -17.55 6.67 -5.36
N THR A 121 -16.92 6.19 -6.44
CA THR A 121 -17.59 6.04 -7.74
C THR A 121 -18.09 4.64 -8.01
N SER A 122 -17.72 3.66 -7.17
CA SER A 122 -17.98 2.22 -7.36
C SER A 122 -17.43 1.71 -8.70
N GLN A 123 -16.26 2.21 -9.08
CA GLN A 123 -15.58 1.85 -10.33
C GLN A 123 -14.31 1.06 -10.05
N ILE A 124 -13.89 0.28 -11.03
CA ILE A 124 -12.62 -0.44 -11.04
C ILE A 124 -11.79 0.08 -12.21
N TYR A 125 -10.58 0.50 -11.91
CA TYR A 125 -9.63 1.01 -12.90
C TYR A 125 -8.56 -0.03 -13.18
N LYS A 126 -8.22 -0.17 -14.46
CA LYS A 126 -7.07 -0.93 -14.93
C LYS A 126 -6.02 0.04 -15.45
N ILE A 127 -4.87 0.08 -14.81
CA ILE A 127 -3.76 0.95 -15.20
C ILE A 127 -2.65 0.08 -15.75
N SER A 128 -2.38 0.16 -17.04
CA SER A 128 -1.28 -0.58 -17.67
C SER A 128 0.07 -0.02 -17.22
N PHE A 129 1.04 -0.88 -16.94
CA PHE A 129 2.41 -0.45 -16.64
C PHE A 129 3.04 0.35 -17.81
N SER A 130 2.61 0.12 -19.04
CA SER A 130 3.08 0.90 -20.19
C SER A 130 2.63 2.37 -20.15
N ASN A 131 1.65 2.70 -19.31
CA ASN A 131 1.14 4.06 -19.11
C ASN A 131 1.75 4.75 -17.86
N LEU A 132 2.64 4.08 -17.17
CA LEU A 132 3.29 4.57 -15.95
C LEU A 132 4.77 4.94 -16.18
#